data_4dd16aba78c0285ff33afd2d909acb6c
#
_entry.id   4dd16aba78c0285ff33afd2d909acb6c
#
_cell.length_a   1.000
_cell.length_b   1.000
_cell.length_c   1.000
_cell.angle_alpha   90.00
_cell.angle_beta   90.00
_cell.angle_gamma   90.00
#
_symmetry.space_group_name_H-M   'P 1'
#
loop_
_entity.id
_entity.type
_entity.pdbx_description
1 polymer ?
#
loop_
_entity_poly.entity_id
_entity_poly.type
_entity_poly.pdbx_seq_one_letter_code
_entity_poly.pdbx_strand_id
1 'polypeptide(L)'
;MAKVTTVLQTPIFKKTVKKLKPNQKKELDTAIKRLMAKPTLGELKKGDLAFLRVYKFKMSKQLTLLGYSYDDGTLTLELIALATHENFYRDVKRRG
;
A
#
# COMPACT_ATOMS: atom_id res chain seq x y z
N MET A 1 4.03 11.06 -18.17
CA MET A 1 3.51 10.14 -17.15
C MET A 1 4.58 9.87 -16.09
N ALA A 2 4.20 10.00 -14.84
CA ALA A 2 5.13 9.67 -13.76
C ALA A 2 5.40 8.17 -13.76
N LYS A 3 6.66 7.78 -13.63
CA LYS A 3 7.05 6.39 -13.54
C LYS A 3 7.83 6.19 -12.25
N VAL A 4 7.34 5.31 -11.39
CA VAL A 4 8.01 5.01 -10.12
C VAL A 4 9.38 4.40 -10.39
N THR A 5 10.42 4.98 -9.79
CA THR A 5 11.79 4.49 -9.93
C THR A 5 12.29 3.81 -8.66
N THR A 6 11.67 4.10 -7.52
CA THR A 6 12.08 3.56 -6.22
C THR A 6 10.86 3.08 -5.46
N VAL A 7 10.93 1.88 -4.88
CA VAL A 7 9.87 1.33 -4.03
C VAL A 7 10.48 1.01 -2.67
N LEU A 8 9.92 1.62 -1.63
CA LEU A 8 10.35 1.39 -0.25
C LEU A 8 9.25 0.66 0.52
N GLN A 9 9.64 -0.03 1.59
CA GLN A 9 8.70 -0.78 2.43
C GLN A 9 8.98 -0.47 3.90
N THR A 10 7.93 -0.19 4.67
CA THR A 10 8.07 -0.05 6.12
C THR A 10 8.30 -1.42 6.75
N PRO A 11 8.89 -1.48 7.96
CA PRO A 11 9.03 -2.76 8.68
C PRO A 11 7.69 -3.46 8.92
N ILE A 12 6.64 -2.71 9.21
CA ILE A 12 5.28 -3.27 9.40
C ILE A 12 4.80 -3.95 8.12
N PHE A 13 5.00 -3.30 6.98
CA PHE A 13 4.61 -3.86 5.69
C PHE A 13 5.37 -5.15 5.40
N LYS A 14 6.68 -5.14 5.62
CA LYS A 14 7.52 -6.33 5.39
C LYS A 14 7.07 -7.51 6.24
N LYS A 15 6.75 -7.28 7.51
CA LYS A 15 6.26 -8.35 8.40
C LYS A 15 4.96 -8.94 7.89
N THR A 16 4.04 -8.10 7.44
CA THR A 16 2.76 -8.55 6.92
C THR A 16 2.96 -9.42 5.67
N VAL A 17 3.83 -8.99 4.76
CA VAL A 17 4.10 -9.73 3.52
C VAL A 17 4.66 -11.12 3.82
N LYS A 18 5.52 -11.25 4.81
CA LYS A 18 6.12 -12.54 5.17
C LYS A 18 5.08 -13.57 5.59
N LYS A 19 3.94 -13.13 6.10
CA LYS A 19 2.87 -14.02 6.56
C LYS A 19 1.90 -14.41 5.46
N LEU A 20 2.00 -13.82 4.28
CA LEU A 20 1.09 -14.10 3.19
C LEU A 20 1.38 -15.44 2.52
N LYS A 21 0.31 -16.09 2.05
CA LYS A 21 0.43 -17.31 1.25
C LYS A 21 0.89 -16.95 -0.17
N PRO A 22 1.47 -17.90 -0.92
CA PRO A 22 1.96 -17.60 -2.27
C PRO A 22 0.95 -16.97 -3.21
N ASN A 23 -0.32 -17.43 -3.19
CA ASN A 23 -1.34 -16.83 -4.02
C ASN A 23 -1.66 -15.40 -3.62
N GLN A 24 -1.61 -15.10 -2.32
CA GLN A 24 -1.82 -13.75 -1.82
C GLN A 24 -0.67 -12.82 -2.24
N LYS A 25 0.56 -13.32 -2.19
CA LYS A 25 1.72 -12.55 -2.63
C LYS A 25 1.61 -12.17 -4.11
N LYS A 26 1.10 -13.07 -4.94
CA LYS A 26 0.89 -12.79 -6.36
C LYS A 26 -0.14 -11.69 -6.58
N GLU A 27 -1.24 -11.74 -5.83
CA GLU A 27 -2.29 -10.72 -5.93
C GLU A 27 -1.77 -9.37 -5.46
N LEU A 28 -0.98 -9.35 -4.37
CA LEU A 28 -0.35 -8.13 -3.88
C LEU A 28 0.64 -7.57 -4.91
N ASP A 29 1.45 -8.44 -5.51
CA ASP A 29 2.42 -8.01 -6.51
C ASP A 29 1.74 -7.34 -7.71
N THR A 30 0.61 -7.89 -8.14
CA THR A 30 -0.19 -7.28 -9.20
C THR A 30 -0.68 -5.89 -8.80
N ALA A 31 -1.14 -5.74 -7.56
CA ALA A 31 -1.60 -4.44 -7.05
C ALA A 31 -0.45 -3.44 -7.03
N ILE A 32 0.73 -3.86 -6.56
CA ILE A 32 1.91 -2.99 -6.51
C ILE A 32 2.32 -2.53 -7.91
N LYS A 33 2.29 -3.43 -8.88
CA LYS A 33 2.63 -3.09 -10.26
C LYS A 33 1.67 -2.05 -10.84
N ARG A 34 0.39 -2.15 -10.51
CA ARG A 34 -0.59 -1.15 -10.93
C ARG A 34 -0.27 0.22 -10.32
N LEU A 35 0.14 0.26 -9.06
CA LEU A 35 0.51 1.50 -8.40
C LEU A 35 1.81 2.07 -8.96
N MET A 36 2.73 1.23 -9.37
CA MET A 36 3.96 1.69 -10.01
C MET A 36 3.68 2.35 -11.36
N ALA A 37 2.69 1.84 -12.09
CA ALA A 37 2.28 2.41 -13.36
C ALA A 37 1.46 3.68 -13.18
N LYS A 38 0.64 3.73 -12.11
CA LYS A 38 -0.22 4.88 -11.83
C LYS A 38 -0.27 5.14 -10.32
N PRO A 39 0.71 5.88 -9.78
CA PRO A 39 0.80 6.09 -8.32
C PRO A 39 -0.38 6.81 -7.69
N THR A 40 -1.15 7.54 -8.47
CA THR A 40 -2.34 8.27 -7.97
C THR A 40 -3.60 7.43 -7.95
N LEU A 41 -3.50 6.14 -8.27
CA LEU A 41 -4.64 5.24 -8.34
C LEU A 41 -5.39 5.11 -7.01
N GLY A 42 -4.65 5.07 -5.90
CA GLY A 42 -5.25 4.99 -4.57
C GLY A 42 -5.86 6.32 -4.13
N GLU A 43 -6.87 6.24 -3.28
CA GLU A 43 -7.55 7.42 -2.76
C GLU A 43 -6.69 8.14 -1.73
N LEU A 44 -6.47 9.44 -1.93
CA LEU A 44 -5.73 10.25 -0.98
C LEU A 44 -6.61 10.57 0.22
N LYS A 45 -6.12 10.29 1.42
CA LYS A 45 -6.85 10.56 2.66
C LYS A 45 -6.68 12.02 3.07
N LYS A 46 -7.49 12.47 4.01
CA LYS A 46 -7.47 13.86 4.49
C LYS A 46 -7.19 13.89 5.98
N GLY A 47 -6.94 15.09 6.51
CA GLY A 47 -6.67 15.28 7.93
C GLY A 47 -5.32 14.72 8.34
N ASP A 48 -5.29 14.03 9.47
CA ASP A 48 -4.04 13.48 10.03
C ASP A 48 -3.36 12.46 9.11
N LEU A 49 -4.11 11.90 8.17
CA LEU A 49 -3.59 10.90 7.22
C LEU A 49 -3.42 11.45 5.81
N ALA A 50 -3.23 12.77 5.68
CA ALA A 50 -3.13 13.43 4.38
C ALA A 50 -1.96 12.95 3.53
N PHE A 51 -0.95 12.33 4.14
CA PHE A 51 0.19 11.75 3.42
C PHE A 51 -0.14 10.39 2.79
N LEU A 52 -1.25 9.78 3.18
CA LEU A 52 -1.57 8.40 2.88
C LEU A 52 -2.54 8.27 1.71
N ARG A 53 -2.18 7.41 0.76
CA ARG A 53 -3.13 6.93 -0.26
C ARG A 53 -3.51 5.50 0.07
N VAL A 54 -4.74 5.13 -0.20
CA VAL A 54 -5.26 3.80 0.08
C VAL A 54 -5.81 3.19 -1.21
N TYR A 55 -5.26 2.05 -1.59
CA TYR A 55 -5.73 1.27 -2.71
C TYR A 55 -6.47 0.05 -2.21
N LYS A 56 -7.73 -0.09 -2.63
CA LYS A 56 -8.58 -1.22 -2.24
C LYS A 56 -8.55 -2.29 -3.32
N PHE A 57 -8.34 -3.53 -2.92
CA PHE A 57 -8.38 -4.65 -3.85
C PHE A 57 -8.76 -5.91 -3.10
N LYS A 58 -9.14 -6.95 -3.83
CA LYS A 58 -9.46 -8.23 -3.21
C LYS A 58 -8.24 -9.12 -3.22
N MET A 59 -7.92 -9.67 -2.05
CA MET A 59 -6.84 -10.63 -1.88
C MET A 59 -7.43 -11.86 -1.20
N SER A 60 -7.38 -13.01 -1.88
CA SER A 60 -8.08 -14.23 -1.44
C SER A 60 -9.55 -13.97 -1.18
N LYS A 61 -10.20 -13.23 -2.07
CA LYS A 61 -11.63 -12.87 -2.01
C LYS A 61 -12.01 -11.97 -0.85
N GLN A 62 -11.04 -11.47 -0.10
CA GLN A 62 -11.27 -10.58 1.02
C GLN A 62 -10.84 -9.15 0.68
N LEU A 63 -11.68 -8.17 1.00
CA LEU A 63 -11.33 -6.77 0.76
C LEU A 63 -10.13 -6.37 1.60
N THR A 64 -9.08 -5.92 0.93
CA THR A 64 -7.82 -5.59 1.54
C THR A 64 -7.43 -4.17 1.16
N LEU A 65 -6.84 -3.45 2.10
CA LEU A 65 -6.38 -2.08 1.89
C LEU A 65 -4.87 -2.05 1.87
N LEU A 66 -4.31 -1.43 0.83
CA LEU A 66 -2.88 -1.18 0.72
C LEU A 66 -2.63 0.31 0.92
N GLY A 67 -2.02 0.65 2.04
CA GLY A 67 -1.67 2.04 2.34
C GLY A 67 -0.27 2.35 1.85
N TYR A 68 -0.14 3.47 1.15
CA TYR A 68 1.15 3.87 0.60
C TYR A 68 1.22 5.38 0.48
N SER A 69 2.43 5.89 0.28
CA SER A 69 2.63 7.28 -0.06
C SER A 69 3.43 7.35 -1.35
N TYR A 70 3.28 8.45 -2.07
CA TYR A 70 4.00 8.67 -3.32
C TYR A 70 4.63 10.05 -3.31
N ASP A 71 5.94 10.10 -3.53
CA ASP A 71 6.67 11.34 -3.67
C ASP A 71 6.94 11.60 -5.15
N ASP A 72 6.21 12.56 -5.69
CA ASP A 72 6.28 12.94 -7.08
C ASP A 72 7.66 13.50 -7.46
N GLY A 73 8.30 14.21 -6.54
CA GLY A 73 9.61 14.81 -6.80
C GLY A 73 10.73 13.78 -6.96
N THR A 74 10.68 12.69 -6.20
CA THR A 74 11.70 11.64 -6.24
C THR A 74 11.23 10.38 -6.96
N LEU A 75 9.98 10.37 -7.44
CA LEU A 75 9.34 9.20 -8.08
C LEU A 75 9.41 7.96 -7.18
N THR A 76 9.22 8.17 -5.87
CA THR A 76 9.32 7.13 -4.86
C THR A 76 7.96 6.71 -4.33
N LEU A 77 7.73 5.40 -4.31
CA LEU A 77 6.54 4.79 -3.75
C LEU A 77 6.93 4.11 -2.44
N GLU A 78 6.30 4.51 -1.34
CA GLU A 78 6.55 3.87 -0.05
C GLU A 78 5.32 3.04 0.34
N LEU A 79 5.52 1.73 0.48
CA LEU A 79 4.47 0.80 0.90
C LEU A 79 4.43 0.77 2.42
N ILE A 80 3.34 1.25 3.00
CA ILE A 80 3.27 1.55 4.43
C ILE A 80 2.60 0.45 5.23
N ALA A 81 1.42 -0.01 4.80
CA ALA A 81 0.66 -0.99 5.54
C ALA A 81 -0.26 -1.78 4.62
N LEU A 82 -0.55 -3.02 5.02
CA LEU A 82 -1.45 -3.90 4.28
C LEU A 82 -2.30 -4.64 5.32
N ALA A 83 -3.61 -4.51 5.24
CA ALA A 83 -4.51 -5.15 6.18
C ALA A 83 -5.93 -5.18 5.65
N THR A 84 -6.77 -6.01 6.28
CA THR A 84 -8.20 -5.99 6.00
C THR A 84 -8.77 -4.64 6.41
N HIS A 85 -9.97 -4.34 5.89
CA HIS A 85 -10.64 -3.08 6.19
C HIS A 85 -10.74 -2.81 7.70
N GLU A 86 -11.03 -3.84 8.48
CA GLU A 86 -11.20 -3.68 9.92
C GLU A 86 -9.93 -3.28 10.66
N ASN A 87 -8.79 -3.81 10.22
CA ASN A 87 -7.52 -3.65 10.94
C ASN A 87 -6.64 -2.53 10.40
N PHE A 88 -6.90 -2.09 9.18
CA PHE A 88 -6.00 -1.20 8.47
C PHE A 88 -5.69 0.10 9.22
N TYR A 89 -6.71 0.82 9.61
CA TYR A 89 -6.51 2.13 10.23
C TYR A 89 -5.88 2.02 11.61
N ARG A 90 -6.16 0.95 12.33
CA ARG A 90 -5.51 0.70 13.62
C ARG A 90 -4.01 0.51 13.43
N ASP A 91 -3.60 -0.26 12.43
CA ASP A 91 -2.19 -0.53 12.16
C ASP A 91 -1.46 0.72 11.69
N VAL A 92 -2.08 1.53 10.86
CA VAL A 92 -1.51 2.78 10.38
C VAL A 92 -1.27 3.76 11.53
N LYS A 93 -2.21 3.86 12.45
CA LYS A 93 -2.08 4.73 13.61
C LYS A 93 -0.96 4.30 14.54
N ARG A 94 -0.72 2.99 14.65
CA ARG A 94 0.35 2.46 15.50
C ARG A 94 1.74 2.75 14.99
N ARG A 95 1.87 2.99 13.70
CA ARG A 95 3.19 3.21 13.10
C ARG A 95 3.81 4.55 13.52
N GLY A 96 2.97 5.49 13.88
CA GLY A 96 3.38 6.82 14.30
C GLY A 96 4.00 6.83 15.67
#